data_887c7a2a0ed2e2c650216fcdda4fe80d
#
_entry.id   887c7a2a0ed2e2c650216fcdda4fe80d
#
_cell.length_a   1.000
_cell.length_b   1.000
_cell.length_c   1.000
_cell.angle_alpha   90.00
_cell.angle_beta   90.00
_cell.angle_gamma   90.00
#
_symmetry.space_group_name_H-M   'P 1'
#
loop_
_entity.id
_entity.type
_entity.pdbx_description
1 polymer ?
#
loop_
_entity_poly.entity_id
_entity_poly.type
_entity_poly.pdbx_seq_one_letter_code
_entity_poly.pdbx_strand_id
1 'polypeptide(L)'
;MAAPSNTLRQHVQVCVGQKGTPIGSLIYTHQGRRESTAFAYDASWLANPDGFNVSADLQWTSGHQPHKAATSHDSPFHGALADTAPDAWGRRVIARDHAKRRQKDPTLGALTELDYLLAVDDSARVGALRLKGADGQWHRSVEPGRRTTPPLIALERAFRASHAIERGDETDEDLRYLQGRGTSLGGMRPKCTLVDENGRLAIGKFPSIGDTRSVTRGEVLALKLAQRAGIQVAESRVVQLADIPVALIYRFDRQPDGGRIPYQSAATMLQASRDDERSYLEIAEVIRRHALDPIADLQQLWRRLIFNLLITNVDDHLQNHGFLHATNGHWRLSPAFDINPFPDKDRESKVWLSEEDGPITNTRMLLARCREFALTPENAQKVLDEVRTAVAGWREVAMSPEVGLTQKELRGFEGAFVAE
;
A
#
# COMPACT_ATOMS: atom_id res chain seq x y z
N MET A 1 34.45 -10.53 -30.15
CA MET A 1 33.17 -11.28 -30.21
C MET A 1 32.43 -10.98 -28.91
N ALA A 2 31.26 -10.33 -28.96
CA ALA A 2 30.43 -10.12 -27.77
C ALA A 2 29.93 -11.50 -27.30
N ALA A 3 30.10 -11.82 -26.01
CA ALA A 3 29.52 -13.02 -25.43
C ALA A 3 28.01 -13.06 -25.72
N PRO A 4 27.42 -14.24 -26.00
CA PRO A 4 25.98 -14.33 -26.24
C PRO A 4 25.26 -13.79 -25.00
N SER A 5 24.46 -12.74 -25.18
CA SER A 5 23.65 -12.20 -24.11
C SER A 5 22.62 -13.28 -23.73
N ASN A 6 22.82 -13.90 -22.56
CA ASN A 6 21.92 -14.93 -22.07
C ASN A 6 20.58 -14.24 -21.73
N THR A 7 19.64 -14.30 -22.66
CA THR A 7 18.30 -13.74 -22.47
C THR A 7 17.46 -14.78 -21.73
N LEU A 8 17.11 -14.46 -20.47
CA LEU A 8 16.19 -15.26 -19.68
C LEU A 8 14.76 -14.81 -19.98
N ARG A 9 13.89 -15.75 -20.31
CA ARG A 9 12.47 -15.53 -20.53
C ARG A 9 11.65 -16.42 -19.61
N GLN A 10 10.75 -15.82 -18.84
CA GLN A 10 9.87 -16.54 -17.92
C GLN A 10 8.40 -16.19 -18.20
N HIS A 11 7.53 -17.17 -18.05
CA HIS A 11 6.09 -17.05 -18.23
C HIS A 11 5.38 -17.24 -16.88
N VAL A 12 4.48 -16.32 -16.55
CA VAL A 12 3.68 -16.36 -15.34
C VAL A 12 2.21 -16.21 -15.72
N GLN A 13 1.37 -17.12 -15.29
CA GLN A 13 -0.07 -16.99 -15.44
C GLN A 13 -0.60 -16.01 -14.40
N VAL A 14 -1.37 -15.02 -14.86
CA VAL A 14 -2.03 -14.04 -13.99
C VAL A 14 -3.49 -14.41 -13.83
N CYS A 15 -3.95 -14.47 -12.59
CA CYS A 15 -5.31 -14.79 -12.22
C CYS A 15 -5.89 -13.71 -11.31
N VAL A 16 -7.22 -13.67 -11.17
CA VAL A 16 -7.93 -12.73 -10.30
C VAL A 16 -8.90 -13.42 -9.35
N GLY A 17 -9.04 -12.83 -8.16
CA GLY A 17 -10.04 -13.22 -7.16
C GLY A 17 -9.70 -14.50 -6.39
N GLN A 18 -10.56 -14.84 -5.44
CA GLN A 18 -10.38 -16.00 -4.57
C GLN A 18 -10.37 -17.32 -5.35
N LYS A 19 -11.24 -17.44 -6.35
CA LYS A 19 -11.32 -18.62 -7.23
C LYS A 19 -10.11 -18.76 -8.14
N GLY A 20 -9.34 -17.67 -8.34
CA GLY A 20 -8.18 -17.66 -9.23
C GLY A 20 -8.55 -17.78 -10.70
N THR A 21 -9.54 -17.02 -11.14
CA THR A 21 -9.95 -16.95 -12.55
C THR A 21 -8.77 -16.47 -13.40
N PRO A 22 -8.33 -17.23 -14.42
CA PRO A 22 -7.28 -16.78 -15.33
C PRO A 22 -7.72 -15.51 -16.06
N ILE A 23 -6.83 -14.52 -16.10
CA ILE A 23 -7.08 -13.27 -16.83
C ILE A 23 -6.07 -13.00 -17.93
N GLY A 24 -4.92 -13.66 -17.88
CA GLY A 24 -3.88 -13.45 -18.87
C GLY A 24 -2.54 -14.04 -18.49
N SER A 25 -1.55 -13.75 -19.31
CA SER A 25 -0.18 -14.21 -19.13
C SER A 25 0.81 -13.04 -19.14
N LEU A 26 1.78 -13.11 -18.25
CA LEU A 26 2.91 -12.19 -18.18
C LEU A 26 4.16 -12.90 -18.71
N ILE A 27 4.80 -12.29 -19.69
CA ILE A 27 6.13 -12.69 -20.17
C ILE A 27 7.13 -11.71 -19.59
N TYR A 28 8.05 -12.21 -18.78
CA TYR A 28 9.17 -11.44 -18.27
C TYR A 28 10.43 -11.76 -19.06
N THR A 29 11.18 -10.74 -19.42
CA THR A 29 12.44 -10.85 -20.17
C THR A 29 13.54 -10.09 -19.43
N HIS A 30 14.64 -10.78 -19.14
CA HIS A 30 15.84 -10.23 -18.55
C HIS A 30 17.03 -10.43 -19.46
N GLN A 31 17.70 -9.35 -19.85
CA GLN A 31 18.88 -9.34 -20.72
C GLN A 31 19.96 -8.39 -20.17
N GLY A 32 20.99 -8.93 -19.60
CA GLY A 32 22.04 -8.15 -18.94
C GLY A 32 21.49 -7.40 -17.71
N ARG A 33 21.35 -6.08 -17.80
CA ARG A 33 20.74 -5.24 -16.73
C ARG A 33 19.35 -4.74 -17.11
N ARG A 34 18.82 -5.15 -18.24
CA ARG A 34 17.53 -4.67 -18.73
C ARG A 34 16.45 -5.68 -18.40
N GLU A 35 15.39 -5.19 -17.80
CA GLU A 35 14.19 -5.96 -17.50
C GLU A 35 13.00 -5.35 -18.23
N SER A 36 12.15 -6.19 -18.78
CA SER A 36 10.93 -5.78 -19.45
C SER A 36 9.89 -6.87 -19.36
N THR A 37 8.64 -6.48 -19.49
CA THR A 37 7.51 -7.42 -19.50
C THR A 37 6.63 -7.22 -20.72
N ALA A 38 5.81 -8.23 -20.99
CA ALA A 38 4.68 -8.11 -21.89
C ALA A 38 3.51 -8.88 -21.28
N PHE A 39 2.36 -8.23 -21.16
CA PHE A 39 1.14 -8.86 -20.68
C PHE A 39 0.18 -9.08 -21.85
N ALA A 40 -0.54 -10.20 -21.83
CA ALA A 40 -1.62 -10.47 -22.78
C ALA A 40 -2.84 -10.99 -22.00
N TYR A 41 -4.01 -10.40 -22.27
CA TYR A 41 -5.26 -10.93 -21.75
C TYR A 41 -5.61 -12.26 -22.40
N ASP A 42 -6.18 -13.19 -21.60
CA ASP A 42 -6.78 -14.41 -22.11
C ASP A 42 -8.09 -14.08 -22.88
N ALA A 43 -8.32 -14.78 -23.98
CA ALA A 43 -9.53 -14.58 -24.79
C ALA A 43 -10.82 -14.84 -23.96
N SER A 44 -10.78 -15.79 -23.03
CA SER A 44 -11.88 -16.08 -22.11
C SER A 44 -12.18 -14.92 -21.18
N TRP A 45 -11.15 -14.18 -20.74
CA TRP A 45 -11.34 -12.99 -19.89
C TRP A 45 -11.92 -11.83 -20.69
N LEU A 46 -11.42 -11.59 -21.90
CA LEU A 46 -11.95 -10.55 -22.79
C LEU A 46 -13.42 -10.80 -23.20
N ALA A 47 -13.83 -12.07 -23.26
CA ALA A 47 -15.21 -12.47 -23.55
C ALA A 47 -16.10 -12.57 -22.31
N ASN A 48 -15.53 -12.42 -21.10
CA ASN A 48 -16.29 -12.53 -19.85
C ASN A 48 -17.16 -11.27 -19.64
N PRO A 49 -18.50 -11.40 -19.46
CA PRO A 49 -19.37 -10.25 -19.17
C PRO A 49 -18.95 -9.46 -17.91
N ASP A 50 -18.36 -10.14 -16.92
CA ASP A 50 -17.83 -9.53 -15.70
C ASP A 50 -16.36 -9.11 -15.83
N GLY A 51 -15.80 -9.21 -17.03
CA GLY A 51 -14.44 -8.83 -17.34
C GLY A 51 -14.24 -7.31 -17.21
N PHE A 52 -13.08 -6.92 -16.71
CA PHE A 52 -12.72 -5.51 -16.58
C PHE A 52 -11.22 -5.32 -16.83
N ASN A 53 -10.83 -4.09 -17.12
CA ASN A 53 -9.42 -3.73 -17.28
C ASN A 53 -8.74 -3.71 -15.91
N VAL A 54 -7.76 -4.61 -15.69
CA VAL A 54 -7.13 -4.83 -14.38
C VAL A 54 -6.06 -3.79 -14.05
N SER A 55 -5.62 -3.00 -15.02
CA SER A 55 -4.61 -1.96 -14.82
C SER A 55 -4.84 -0.80 -15.79
N ALA A 56 -4.68 0.44 -15.31
CA ALA A 56 -4.93 1.64 -16.09
C ALA A 56 -4.03 1.77 -17.31
N ASP A 57 -2.83 1.19 -17.26
CA ASP A 57 -1.84 1.18 -18.35
C ASP A 57 -1.97 -0.03 -19.31
N LEU A 58 -3.01 -0.85 -19.14
CA LEU A 58 -3.36 -1.92 -20.07
C LEU A 58 -4.56 -1.50 -20.93
N GLN A 59 -4.57 -1.93 -22.17
CA GLN A 59 -5.73 -1.76 -23.06
C GLN A 59 -6.59 -3.02 -23.04
N TRP A 60 -7.91 -2.86 -23.13
CA TRP A 60 -8.85 -3.97 -23.24
C TRP A 60 -8.85 -4.58 -24.64
N THR A 61 -7.75 -5.26 -24.98
CA THR A 61 -7.53 -5.84 -26.31
C THR A 61 -6.73 -7.13 -26.23
N SER A 62 -6.81 -7.95 -27.28
CA SER A 62 -5.98 -9.13 -27.46
C SER A 62 -4.55 -8.75 -27.84
N GLY A 63 -3.61 -9.69 -27.59
CA GLY A 63 -2.21 -9.54 -27.96
C GLY A 63 -1.32 -9.07 -26.81
N HIS A 64 -0.02 -9.14 -27.06
CA HIS A 64 0.98 -8.78 -26.04
C HIS A 64 1.15 -7.27 -25.99
N GLN A 65 1.02 -6.72 -24.78
CA GLN A 65 1.22 -5.31 -24.44
C GLN A 65 2.55 -5.18 -23.72
N PRO A 66 3.58 -4.62 -24.35
CA PRO A 66 4.90 -4.50 -23.75
C PRO A 66 4.95 -3.39 -22.70
N HIS A 67 5.72 -3.61 -21.65
CA HIS A 67 6.04 -2.61 -20.64
C HIS A 67 7.52 -2.70 -20.26
N LYS A 68 8.10 -1.56 -19.98
CA LYS A 68 9.46 -1.43 -19.45
C LYS A 68 9.52 -0.25 -18.47
N ALA A 69 10.39 -0.33 -17.50
CA ALA A 69 10.69 0.79 -16.63
C ALA A 69 11.13 2.02 -17.45
N ALA A 70 10.59 3.18 -17.16
CA ALA A 70 11.02 4.45 -17.78
C ALA A 70 12.36 4.90 -17.19
N THR A 71 12.54 4.72 -15.89
CA THR A 71 13.78 5.00 -15.15
C THR A 71 14.24 3.74 -14.39
N SER A 72 15.43 3.79 -13.78
CA SER A 72 15.93 2.70 -12.92
C SER A 72 15.14 2.56 -11.60
N HIS A 73 14.29 3.52 -11.29
CA HIS A 73 13.47 3.53 -10.08
C HIS A 73 12.05 2.99 -10.32
N ASP A 74 11.66 2.85 -11.59
CA ASP A 74 10.34 2.35 -11.97
C ASP A 74 10.31 0.83 -12.05
N SER A 75 9.10 0.29 -11.97
CA SER A 75 8.86 -1.14 -12.11
C SER A 75 8.87 -1.56 -13.60
N PRO A 76 9.40 -2.74 -13.95
CA PRO A 76 9.26 -3.30 -15.30
C PRO A 76 7.86 -3.90 -15.54
N PHE A 77 6.97 -3.88 -14.53
CA PHE A 77 5.61 -4.44 -14.60
C PHE A 77 4.57 -3.35 -14.83
N HIS A 78 3.48 -3.71 -15.51
CA HIS A 78 2.28 -2.89 -15.53
C HIS A 78 1.80 -2.54 -14.13
N GLY A 79 1.22 -1.36 -13.97
CA GLY A 79 0.98 -0.74 -12.67
C GLY A 79 0.27 -1.61 -11.65
N ALA A 80 -0.84 -2.28 -12.02
CA ALA A 80 -1.55 -3.16 -11.09
C ALA A 80 -0.73 -4.38 -10.64
N LEU A 81 0.18 -4.88 -11.47
CA LEU A 81 1.14 -5.92 -11.08
C LEU A 81 2.24 -5.34 -10.19
N ALA A 82 2.73 -4.13 -10.52
CA ALA A 82 3.70 -3.41 -9.72
C ALA A 82 3.18 -3.13 -8.29
N ASP A 83 1.91 -2.77 -8.14
CA ASP A 83 1.24 -2.58 -6.84
C ASP A 83 1.23 -3.86 -5.98
N THR A 84 1.37 -5.04 -6.58
CA THR A 84 1.47 -6.31 -5.84
C THR A 84 2.91 -6.71 -5.47
N ALA A 85 3.91 -5.97 -5.92
CA ALA A 85 5.31 -6.20 -5.55
C ALA A 85 5.55 -5.83 -4.07
N PRO A 86 6.62 -6.35 -3.46
CA PRO A 86 6.91 -6.03 -2.07
C PRO A 86 7.32 -4.55 -1.91
N ASP A 87 6.91 -3.94 -0.80
CA ASP A 87 7.37 -2.63 -0.38
C ASP A 87 8.87 -2.63 0.02
N ALA A 88 9.39 -1.48 0.43
CA ALA A 88 10.80 -1.35 0.79
C ALA A 88 11.21 -2.26 1.96
N TRP A 89 10.33 -2.46 2.95
CA TRP A 89 10.57 -3.41 4.04
C TRP A 89 10.61 -4.85 3.53
N GLY A 90 9.62 -5.27 2.75
CA GLY A 90 9.57 -6.61 2.16
C GLY A 90 10.77 -6.90 1.25
N ARG A 91 11.20 -5.92 0.45
CA ARG A 91 12.43 -6.01 -0.36
C ARG A 91 13.67 -6.20 0.52
N ARG A 92 13.77 -5.49 1.64
CA ARG A 92 14.87 -5.66 2.60
C ARG A 92 14.94 -7.07 3.16
N VAL A 93 13.79 -7.65 3.56
CA VAL A 93 13.70 -9.04 4.07
C VAL A 93 14.16 -10.03 3.00
N ILE A 94 13.63 -9.91 1.77
CA ILE A 94 13.96 -10.79 0.64
C ILE A 94 15.45 -10.69 0.29
N ALA A 95 15.98 -9.47 0.19
CA ALA A 95 17.40 -9.24 -0.15
C ALA A 95 18.36 -9.83 0.91
N ARG A 96 18.01 -9.70 2.20
CA ARG A 96 18.80 -10.28 3.30
C ARG A 96 18.79 -11.81 3.26
N ASP A 97 17.64 -12.43 3.05
CA ASP A 97 17.54 -13.89 2.89
C ASP A 97 18.38 -14.37 1.69
N HIS A 98 18.23 -13.69 0.56
CA HIS A 98 18.99 -14.04 -0.65
C HIS A 98 20.50 -13.91 -0.42
N ALA A 99 20.95 -12.84 0.25
CA ALA A 99 22.37 -12.65 0.55
C ALA A 99 22.96 -13.79 1.41
N LYS A 100 22.23 -14.24 2.44
CA LYS A 100 22.64 -15.40 3.25
C LYS A 100 22.66 -16.71 2.46
N ARG A 101 21.66 -16.93 1.61
CA ARG A 101 21.64 -18.10 0.72
C ARG A 101 22.82 -18.08 -0.26
N ARG A 102 23.13 -16.92 -0.82
CA ARG A 102 24.26 -16.75 -1.76
C ARG A 102 25.62 -16.99 -1.11
N GLN A 103 25.77 -16.70 0.19
CA GLN A 103 26.97 -17.07 0.95
C GLN A 103 27.19 -18.59 1.00
N LYS A 104 26.10 -19.36 1.04
CA LYS A 104 26.14 -20.85 1.07
C LYS A 104 26.21 -21.44 -0.33
N ASP A 105 25.64 -20.75 -1.32
CA ASP A 105 25.61 -21.15 -2.73
C ASP A 105 25.99 -19.95 -3.62
N PRO A 106 27.28 -19.78 -3.94
CA PRO A 106 27.75 -18.68 -4.79
C PRO A 106 27.23 -18.73 -6.24
N THR A 107 26.61 -19.84 -6.67
CA THR A 107 26.03 -19.95 -8.02
C THR A 107 24.72 -19.20 -8.18
N LEU A 108 24.07 -18.82 -7.06
CA LEU A 108 22.86 -18.00 -7.09
C LEU A 108 23.12 -16.65 -7.74
N GLY A 109 22.37 -16.33 -8.78
CA GLY A 109 22.39 -15.04 -9.47
C GLY A 109 21.93 -13.87 -8.57
N ALA A 110 22.00 -12.65 -9.09
CA ALA A 110 21.39 -11.48 -8.45
C ALA A 110 19.87 -11.58 -8.50
N LEU A 111 19.19 -10.99 -7.51
CA LEU A 111 17.73 -10.85 -7.53
C LEU A 111 17.30 -9.95 -8.68
N THR A 112 16.25 -10.38 -9.38
CA THR A 112 15.56 -9.62 -10.41
C THR A 112 14.26 -9.04 -9.84
N GLU A 113 13.63 -8.12 -10.56
CA GLU A 113 12.30 -7.60 -10.18
C GLU A 113 11.24 -8.71 -10.17
N LEU A 114 11.36 -9.70 -11.06
CA LEU A 114 10.47 -10.87 -11.03
C LEU A 114 10.66 -11.71 -9.76
N ASP A 115 11.89 -11.90 -9.30
CA ASP A 115 12.15 -12.62 -8.05
C ASP A 115 11.48 -11.93 -6.85
N TYR A 116 11.53 -10.59 -6.79
CA TYR A 116 10.81 -9.83 -5.77
C TYR A 116 9.29 -10.00 -5.89
N LEU A 117 8.73 -9.87 -7.09
CA LEU A 117 7.29 -10.02 -7.32
C LEU A 117 6.80 -11.42 -6.90
N LEU A 118 7.53 -12.47 -7.27
CA LEU A 118 7.17 -13.86 -6.99
C LEU A 118 7.44 -14.27 -5.54
N ALA A 119 8.29 -13.55 -4.81
CA ALA A 119 8.57 -13.81 -3.40
C ALA A 119 7.42 -13.42 -2.46
N VAL A 120 6.47 -12.61 -2.90
CA VAL A 120 5.29 -12.22 -2.10
C VAL A 120 4.38 -13.43 -1.91
N ASP A 121 4.01 -13.70 -0.66
CA ASP A 121 3.04 -14.75 -0.34
C ASP A 121 1.68 -14.49 -0.99
N ASP A 122 1.10 -15.52 -1.61
CA ASP A 122 -0.17 -15.38 -2.32
C ASP A 122 -1.30 -14.87 -1.40
N SER A 123 -1.36 -15.33 -0.15
CA SER A 123 -2.39 -14.90 0.81
C SER A 123 -2.23 -13.44 1.24
N ALA A 124 -0.98 -12.96 1.34
CA ALA A 124 -0.65 -11.60 1.75
C ALA A 124 -0.65 -10.60 0.59
N ARG A 125 -0.61 -11.05 -0.65
CA ARG A 125 -0.57 -10.21 -1.86
C ARG A 125 -1.72 -9.21 -1.88
N VAL A 126 -1.39 -7.98 -2.25
CA VAL A 126 -2.36 -6.88 -2.32
C VAL A 126 -3.37 -7.09 -3.42
N GLY A 127 -4.61 -6.69 -3.16
CA GLY A 127 -5.69 -6.77 -4.12
C GLY A 127 -6.07 -8.22 -4.43
N ALA A 128 -6.54 -8.42 -5.65
CA ALA A 128 -7.08 -9.70 -6.11
C ALA A 128 -6.19 -10.41 -7.13
N LEU A 129 -5.10 -9.80 -7.61
CA LEU A 129 -4.21 -10.45 -8.56
C LEU A 129 -3.41 -11.57 -7.88
N ARG A 130 -3.29 -12.68 -8.57
CA ARG A 130 -2.61 -13.89 -8.14
C ARG A 130 -1.74 -14.45 -9.27
N LEU A 131 -0.62 -15.05 -8.92
CA LEU A 131 0.38 -15.51 -9.87
C LEU A 131 0.57 -17.02 -9.77
N LYS A 132 0.51 -17.71 -10.92
CA LYS A 132 0.80 -19.15 -11.03
C LYS A 132 2.05 -19.40 -11.85
N GLY A 133 2.83 -20.38 -11.44
CA GLY A 133 3.92 -20.91 -12.22
C GLY A 133 3.44 -21.81 -13.39
N ALA A 134 4.39 -22.20 -14.22
CA ALA A 134 4.13 -23.14 -15.34
C ALA A 134 3.64 -24.53 -14.85
N ASP A 135 3.90 -24.88 -13.61
CA ASP A 135 3.41 -26.09 -12.92
C ASP A 135 1.95 -25.97 -12.45
N GLY A 136 1.31 -24.81 -12.64
CA GLY A 136 -0.04 -24.53 -12.21
C GLY A 136 -0.18 -24.26 -10.72
N GLN A 137 0.92 -24.23 -9.96
CA GLN A 137 0.90 -23.89 -8.53
C GLN A 137 0.95 -22.37 -8.33
N TRP A 138 0.31 -21.91 -7.26
CA TRP A 138 0.43 -20.50 -6.86
C TRP A 138 1.85 -20.21 -6.39
N HIS A 139 2.43 -19.12 -6.89
CA HIS A 139 3.71 -18.67 -6.38
C HIS A 139 3.59 -18.32 -4.89
N ARG A 140 4.46 -18.91 -4.08
CA ARG A 140 4.48 -18.75 -2.62
C ARG A 140 3.15 -19.11 -1.95
N SER A 141 2.37 -20.02 -2.52
CA SER A 141 1.28 -20.62 -1.75
C SER A 141 1.86 -21.61 -0.74
N VAL A 142 1.15 -21.78 0.35
CA VAL A 142 1.46 -22.81 1.32
C VAL A 142 0.88 -24.14 0.87
N GLU A 143 1.57 -25.21 1.26
CA GLU A 143 1.01 -26.56 1.21
C GLU A 143 -0.38 -26.60 1.88
N PRO A 144 -1.34 -27.35 1.31
CA PRO A 144 -2.65 -27.51 1.93
C PRO A 144 -2.54 -27.93 3.39
N GLY A 145 -3.17 -27.15 4.28
CA GLY A 145 -3.15 -27.39 5.74
C GLY A 145 -2.07 -26.63 6.53
N ARG A 146 -1.13 -25.96 5.90
CA ARG A 146 -0.21 -25.02 6.57
C ARG A 146 -0.69 -23.57 6.42
N ARG A 147 -0.82 -22.84 7.51
CA ARG A 147 -1.06 -21.39 7.50
C ARG A 147 0.25 -20.66 7.25
N THR A 148 0.36 -19.87 6.18
CA THR A 148 1.49 -18.97 5.95
C THR A 148 1.40 -17.73 6.84
N THR A 149 0.18 -17.22 7.00
CA THR A 149 -0.05 -16.00 7.77
C THR A 149 -0.13 -16.36 9.24
N PRO A 150 0.76 -15.83 10.09
CA PRO A 150 0.79 -16.16 11.51
C PRO A 150 -0.47 -15.65 12.21
N PRO A 151 -0.98 -16.36 13.21
CA PRO A 151 -1.99 -15.85 14.09
C PRO A 151 -1.44 -14.71 14.96
N LEU A 152 -2.32 -13.91 15.52
CA LEU A 152 -1.98 -12.77 16.39
C LEU A 152 -1.05 -13.18 17.57
N ILE A 153 -1.19 -14.39 18.08
CA ILE A 153 -0.33 -14.92 19.14
C ILE A 153 1.16 -15.03 18.74
N ALA A 154 1.46 -15.00 17.45
CA ALA A 154 2.83 -15.07 16.94
C ALA A 154 3.48 -13.68 16.73
N LEU A 155 2.83 -12.59 17.15
CA LEU A 155 3.33 -11.22 17.00
C LEU A 155 4.70 -11.01 17.64
N GLU A 156 4.95 -11.61 18.82
CA GLU A 156 6.22 -11.46 19.51
C GLU A 156 7.40 -12.00 18.68
N ARG A 157 7.21 -13.14 18.03
CA ARG A 157 8.23 -13.70 17.14
C ARG A 157 8.46 -12.82 15.92
N ALA A 158 7.38 -12.29 15.31
CA ALA A 158 7.48 -11.38 14.18
C ALA A 158 8.22 -10.07 14.55
N PHE A 159 7.92 -9.52 15.72
CA PHE A 159 8.59 -8.36 16.25
C PHE A 159 10.10 -8.61 16.45
N ARG A 160 10.46 -9.68 17.17
CA ARG A 160 11.87 -10.04 17.42
C ARG A 160 12.65 -10.23 16.12
N ALA A 161 12.09 -10.98 15.18
CA ALA A 161 12.72 -11.21 13.87
C ALA A 161 12.88 -9.90 13.08
N SER A 162 11.87 -9.01 13.12
CA SER A 162 11.94 -7.70 12.46
C SER A 162 13.03 -6.82 13.05
N HIS A 163 13.14 -6.77 14.37
CA HIS A 163 14.19 -6.01 15.06
C HIS A 163 15.59 -6.59 14.84
N ALA A 164 15.71 -7.92 14.73
CA ALA A 164 16.97 -8.54 14.36
C ALA A 164 17.46 -8.06 12.98
N ILE A 165 16.55 -7.94 11.99
CA ILE A 165 16.88 -7.38 10.68
C ILE A 165 17.31 -5.89 10.78
N GLU A 166 16.65 -5.09 11.63
CA GLU A 166 17.06 -3.69 11.82
C GLU A 166 18.45 -3.58 12.44
N ARG A 167 18.79 -4.43 13.42
CA ARG A 167 20.11 -4.48 14.05
C ARG A 167 21.19 -5.11 13.16
N GLY A 168 20.80 -5.93 12.18
CA GLY A 168 21.72 -6.70 11.32
C GLY A 168 22.27 -7.96 11.96
N ASP A 169 21.58 -8.48 13.01
CA ASP A 169 21.92 -9.71 13.74
C ASP A 169 20.93 -10.86 13.51
N GLU A 170 20.10 -10.73 12.47
CA GLU A 170 19.08 -11.71 12.09
C GLU A 170 19.67 -13.10 11.78
N THR A 171 18.96 -14.14 12.22
CA THR A 171 19.24 -15.54 11.90
C THR A 171 18.57 -15.99 10.59
N ASP A 172 18.97 -17.13 10.04
CA ASP A 172 18.26 -17.74 8.91
C ASP A 172 16.82 -18.12 9.27
N GLU A 173 16.56 -18.41 10.54
CA GLU A 173 15.22 -18.71 11.02
C GLU A 173 14.32 -17.46 11.07
N ASP A 174 14.86 -16.31 11.48
CA ASP A 174 14.15 -15.02 11.47
C ASP A 174 13.76 -14.64 10.04
N LEU A 175 14.68 -14.75 9.10
CA LEU A 175 14.43 -14.46 7.69
C LEU A 175 13.38 -15.40 7.10
N ARG A 176 13.50 -16.71 7.33
CA ARG A 176 12.49 -17.68 6.90
C ARG A 176 11.12 -17.43 7.52
N TYR A 177 11.08 -16.95 8.77
CA TYR A 177 9.84 -16.62 9.43
C TYR A 177 9.17 -15.40 8.81
N LEU A 178 9.91 -14.35 8.47
CA LEU A 178 9.37 -13.13 7.86
C LEU A 178 9.17 -13.23 6.34
N GLN A 179 9.80 -14.20 5.69
CA GLN A 179 9.71 -14.38 4.25
C GLN A 179 8.27 -14.63 3.81
N GLY A 180 7.77 -13.83 2.86
CA GLY A 180 6.38 -13.87 2.41
C GLY A 180 5.38 -13.15 3.32
N ARG A 181 5.72 -12.93 4.60
CA ARG A 181 4.85 -12.31 5.61
C ARG A 181 5.10 -10.81 5.80
N GLY A 182 6.33 -10.37 5.56
CA GLY A 182 6.75 -8.98 5.64
C GLY A 182 6.51 -8.18 4.35
N THR A 183 5.68 -8.66 3.44
CA THR A 183 5.53 -8.13 2.09
C THR A 183 4.17 -7.49 1.89
N SER A 184 3.81 -6.50 2.69
CA SER A 184 2.56 -5.78 2.56
C SER A 184 2.76 -4.35 2.06
N LEU A 185 1.67 -3.67 1.72
CA LEU A 185 1.67 -2.27 1.28
C LEU A 185 2.27 -1.32 2.33
N GLY A 186 3.10 -0.40 1.86
CA GLY A 186 3.46 0.84 2.52
C GLY A 186 4.75 0.84 3.32
N GLY A 187 5.79 1.51 2.81
CA GLY A 187 6.89 2.08 3.55
C GLY A 187 8.04 1.17 3.98
N MET A 188 9.01 1.77 4.69
CA MET A 188 10.26 1.14 5.12
C MET A 188 10.21 0.53 6.54
N ARG A 189 9.13 0.75 7.28
CA ARG A 189 9.03 0.35 8.69
C ARG A 189 8.77 -1.14 8.85
N PRO A 190 9.26 -1.76 9.94
CA PRO A 190 9.02 -3.16 10.25
C PRO A 190 7.53 -3.48 10.34
N LYS A 191 7.11 -4.49 9.59
CA LYS A 191 5.71 -4.94 9.56
C LYS A 191 5.60 -6.40 9.15
N CYS A 192 4.46 -7.00 9.45
CA CYS A 192 4.10 -8.31 8.94
C CYS A 192 2.60 -8.42 8.67
N THR A 193 2.24 -9.29 7.74
CA THR A 193 0.85 -9.72 7.56
C THR A 193 0.52 -10.80 8.59
N LEU A 194 -0.65 -10.72 9.20
CA LEU A 194 -1.14 -11.65 10.21
C LEU A 194 -2.66 -11.85 10.09
N VAL A 195 -3.16 -12.86 10.79
CA VAL A 195 -4.60 -13.14 10.92
C VAL A 195 -5.00 -12.97 12.37
N ASP A 196 -6.06 -12.22 12.63
CA ASP A 196 -6.60 -12.06 13.97
C ASP A 196 -7.35 -13.33 14.46
N GLU A 197 -7.90 -13.25 15.66
CA GLU A 197 -8.68 -14.31 16.30
C GLU A 197 -9.94 -14.69 15.53
N ASN A 198 -10.46 -13.79 14.68
CA ASN A 198 -11.66 -13.99 13.86
C ASN A 198 -11.32 -14.43 12.42
N GLY A 199 -10.05 -14.65 12.10
CA GLY A 199 -9.61 -15.01 10.77
C GLY A 199 -9.45 -13.83 9.80
N ARG A 200 -9.57 -12.59 10.28
CA ARG A 200 -9.41 -11.38 9.47
C ARG A 200 -7.95 -11.06 9.21
N LEU A 201 -7.63 -10.76 7.97
CA LEU A 201 -6.29 -10.39 7.56
C LEU A 201 -5.96 -8.96 8.00
N ALA A 202 -4.79 -8.78 8.60
CA ALA A 202 -4.32 -7.49 9.06
C ALA A 202 -2.80 -7.32 8.82
N ILE A 203 -2.33 -6.09 8.89
CA ILE A 203 -0.93 -5.72 8.90
C ILE A 203 -0.58 -5.30 10.34
N GLY A 204 0.36 -5.99 10.95
CA GLY A 204 0.98 -5.58 12.20
C GLY A 204 2.20 -4.71 11.91
N LYS A 205 2.16 -3.43 12.28
CA LYS A 205 3.29 -2.50 12.19
C LYS A 205 3.97 -2.40 13.54
N PHE A 206 5.29 -2.58 13.55
CA PHE A 206 6.10 -2.56 14.76
C PHE A 206 6.80 -1.23 14.95
N PRO A 207 7.13 -0.84 16.22
CA PRO A 207 8.07 0.23 16.44
C PRO A 207 9.40 -0.08 15.75
N SER A 208 10.09 0.93 15.23
CA SER A 208 11.46 0.81 14.74
C SER A 208 12.45 1.17 15.84
N ILE A 209 13.67 0.64 15.77
CA ILE A 209 14.75 0.93 16.73
C ILE A 209 15.07 2.43 16.78
N GLY A 210 14.91 3.15 15.66
CA GLY A 210 15.18 4.58 15.56
C GLY A 210 14.03 5.48 16.01
N ASP A 211 12.92 4.95 16.51
CA ASP A 211 11.77 5.76 16.89
C ASP A 211 12.05 6.61 18.14
N THR A 212 11.87 7.91 18.01
CA THR A 212 11.95 8.88 19.11
C THR A 212 10.60 9.11 19.80
N ARG A 213 9.50 8.60 19.20
CA ARG A 213 8.12 8.67 19.69
C ARG A 213 7.36 7.40 19.33
N SER A 214 6.19 7.21 19.93
CA SER A 214 5.33 6.03 19.66
C SER A 214 4.63 6.15 18.29
N VAL A 215 5.37 5.94 17.18
CA VAL A 215 4.86 6.11 15.81
C VAL A 215 3.69 5.15 15.53
N THR A 216 3.74 3.93 16.03
CA THR A 216 2.65 2.94 15.87
C THR A 216 1.34 3.41 16.50
N ARG A 217 1.39 3.99 17.72
CA ARG A 217 0.22 4.61 18.33
C ARG A 217 -0.20 5.89 17.62
N GLY A 218 0.77 6.64 17.07
CA GLY A 218 0.51 7.85 16.27
C GLY A 218 -0.30 7.55 15.01
N GLU A 219 -0.04 6.46 14.31
CA GLU A 219 -0.82 6.03 13.16
C GLU A 219 -2.25 5.64 13.56
N VAL A 220 -2.44 4.86 14.64
CA VAL A 220 -3.77 4.52 15.12
C VAL A 220 -4.52 5.77 15.60
N LEU A 221 -3.85 6.70 16.28
CA LEU A 221 -4.43 7.99 16.64
C LEU A 221 -4.94 8.75 15.40
N ALA A 222 -4.11 8.87 14.36
CA ALA A 222 -4.50 9.55 13.13
C ALA A 222 -5.71 8.88 12.46
N LEU A 223 -5.75 7.56 12.36
CA LEU A 223 -6.89 6.84 11.80
C LEU A 223 -8.16 7.00 12.64
N LYS A 224 -8.09 7.01 13.97
CA LYS A 224 -9.24 7.27 14.84
C LYS A 224 -9.75 8.69 14.73
N LEU A 225 -8.85 9.68 14.63
CA LEU A 225 -9.22 11.07 14.38
C LEU A 225 -9.84 11.26 12.98
N ALA A 226 -9.26 10.64 11.96
CA ALA A 226 -9.80 10.66 10.60
C ALA A 226 -11.22 10.08 10.55
N GLN A 227 -11.47 8.98 11.27
CA GLN A 227 -12.82 8.41 11.41
C GLN A 227 -13.79 9.40 12.08
N ARG A 228 -13.38 10.07 13.16
CA ARG A 228 -14.18 11.13 13.82
C ARG A 228 -14.41 12.33 12.89
N ALA A 229 -13.47 12.62 12.00
CA ALA A 229 -13.59 13.66 10.98
C ALA A 229 -14.48 13.23 9.78
N GLY A 230 -15.13 12.07 9.80
CA GLY A 230 -16.01 11.59 8.73
C GLY A 230 -15.26 11.01 7.52
N ILE A 231 -13.99 10.64 7.68
CA ILE A 231 -13.21 9.96 6.65
C ILE A 231 -13.40 8.45 6.77
N GLN A 232 -13.65 7.78 5.65
CA GLN A 232 -13.60 6.34 5.59
C GLN A 232 -12.15 5.87 5.73
N VAL A 233 -11.84 5.11 6.76
CA VAL A 233 -10.48 4.68 7.10
C VAL A 233 -10.36 3.16 7.19
N ALA A 234 -9.16 2.65 7.03
CA ALA A 234 -8.83 1.28 7.39
C ALA A 234 -9.08 1.07 8.90
N GLU A 235 -9.82 0.03 9.25
CA GLU A 235 -10.04 -0.32 10.66
C GLU A 235 -8.70 -0.60 11.34
N SER A 236 -8.52 -0.07 12.54
CA SER A 236 -7.24 -0.15 13.24
C SER A 236 -7.41 -0.25 14.75
N ARG A 237 -6.45 -0.89 15.41
CA ARG A 237 -6.33 -0.92 16.88
C ARG A 237 -4.87 -1.04 17.30
N VAL A 238 -4.57 -0.63 18.52
CA VAL A 238 -3.29 -0.97 19.17
C VAL A 238 -3.42 -2.32 19.84
N VAL A 239 -2.45 -3.20 19.62
CA VAL A 239 -2.26 -4.44 20.37
C VAL A 239 -1.03 -4.27 21.23
N GLN A 240 -1.19 -4.43 22.54
CA GLN A 240 -0.08 -4.36 23.48
C GLN A 240 0.60 -5.73 23.58
N LEU A 241 1.88 -5.80 23.22
CA LEU A 241 2.71 -6.99 23.35
C LEU A 241 3.76 -6.72 24.43
N ALA A 242 3.51 -7.17 25.66
CA ALA A 242 4.22 -6.69 26.85
C ALA A 242 4.25 -5.15 26.85
N ASP A 243 5.42 -4.53 26.76
CA ASP A 243 5.56 -3.06 26.72
C ASP A 243 5.62 -2.48 25.30
N ILE A 244 5.37 -3.31 24.27
CA ILE A 244 5.52 -2.93 22.87
C ILE A 244 4.16 -2.66 22.25
N PRO A 245 3.86 -1.44 21.79
CA PRO A 245 2.64 -1.13 21.05
C PRO A 245 2.77 -1.54 19.60
N VAL A 246 1.93 -2.43 19.13
CA VAL A 246 1.83 -2.85 17.72
C VAL A 246 0.57 -2.24 17.13
N ALA A 247 0.70 -1.49 16.02
CA ALA A 247 -0.46 -1.04 15.27
C ALA A 247 -0.98 -2.17 14.37
N LEU A 248 -2.22 -2.58 14.60
CA LEU A 248 -2.91 -3.56 13.80
C LEU A 248 -3.87 -2.85 12.85
N ILE A 249 -3.57 -2.91 11.54
CA ILE A 249 -4.35 -2.27 10.48
C ILE A 249 -5.02 -3.36 9.65
N TYR A 250 -6.35 -3.40 9.65
CA TYR A 250 -7.10 -4.43 8.92
C TYR A 250 -7.10 -4.17 7.43
N ARG A 251 -7.00 -5.27 6.66
CA ARG A 251 -7.02 -5.23 5.21
C ARG A 251 -8.44 -4.94 4.70
N PHE A 252 -8.56 -3.88 3.92
CA PHE A 252 -9.82 -3.47 3.28
C PHE A 252 -10.02 -4.07 1.88
N ASP A 253 -8.99 -4.70 1.32
CA ASP A 253 -9.03 -5.42 0.05
C ASP A 253 -9.43 -6.90 0.20
N ARG A 254 -10.03 -7.23 1.34
CA ARG A 254 -10.59 -8.55 1.65
C ARG A 254 -12.03 -8.41 2.10
N GLN A 255 -12.87 -9.31 1.62
CA GLN A 255 -14.24 -9.45 2.08
C GLN A 255 -14.30 -10.36 3.32
N PRO A 256 -15.36 -10.30 4.12
CA PRO A 256 -15.49 -11.15 5.32
C PRO A 256 -15.45 -12.66 5.03
N ASP A 257 -15.90 -13.07 3.85
CA ASP A 257 -15.85 -14.47 3.36
C ASP A 257 -14.48 -14.88 2.80
N GLY A 258 -13.47 -14.00 2.88
CA GLY A 258 -12.14 -14.19 2.31
C GLY A 258 -12.01 -13.80 0.85
N GLY A 259 -13.07 -13.29 0.23
CA GLY A 259 -13.04 -12.75 -1.12
C GLY A 259 -12.00 -11.66 -1.27
N ARG A 260 -11.36 -11.57 -2.45
CA ARG A 260 -10.33 -10.58 -2.76
C ARG A 260 -10.91 -9.49 -3.64
N ILE A 261 -10.62 -8.24 -3.32
CA ILE A 261 -11.06 -7.07 -4.08
C ILE A 261 -9.88 -6.55 -4.90
N PRO A 262 -10.00 -6.41 -6.24
CA PRO A 262 -8.95 -5.79 -7.04
C PRO A 262 -8.61 -4.39 -6.55
N TYR A 263 -7.33 -4.07 -6.58
CA TYR A 263 -6.76 -2.82 -6.07
C TYR A 263 -5.81 -2.20 -7.08
N GLN A 264 -5.84 -0.89 -7.19
CA GLN A 264 -4.83 -0.08 -7.85
C GLN A 264 -4.49 1.13 -6.97
N SER A 265 -3.22 1.52 -6.94
CA SER A 265 -2.82 2.79 -6.32
C SER A 265 -3.16 3.98 -7.22
N ALA A 266 -3.18 5.20 -6.67
CA ALA A 266 -3.32 6.40 -7.48
C ALA A 266 -2.14 6.56 -8.45
N ALA A 267 -0.93 6.12 -8.07
CA ALA A 267 0.20 6.08 -8.99
C ALA A 267 -0.10 5.22 -10.23
N THR A 268 -0.67 4.03 -10.03
CA THR A 268 -1.10 3.15 -11.13
C THR A 268 -2.22 3.77 -11.97
N MET A 269 -3.24 4.35 -11.33
CA MET A 269 -4.36 4.98 -12.03
C MET A 269 -3.92 6.20 -12.86
N LEU A 270 -2.91 6.92 -12.41
CA LEU A 270 -2.30 8.05 -13.12
C LEU A 270 -1.20 7.62 -14.10
N GLN A 271 -0.83 6.35 -14.12
CA GLN A 271 0.32 5.83 -14.89
C GLN A 271 1.59 6.63 -14.59
N ALA A 272 1.75 7.03 -13.31
CA ALA A 272 2.83 7.89 -12.87
C ALA A 272 4.11 7.10 -12.62
N SER A 273 5.23 7.60 -13.11
CA SER A 273 6.56 7.18 -12.71
C SER A 273 6.85 7.62 -11.26
N ARG A 274 7.82 6.97 -10.62
CA ARG A 274 8.13 7.25 -9.21
C ARG A 274 8.57 8.69 -8.95
N ASP A 275 9.24 9.28 -9.92
CA ASP A 275 9.83 10.62 -9.81
C ASP A 275 8.94 11.70 -10.46
N ASP A 276 7.73 11.33 -10.92
CA ASP A 276 6.78 12.28 -11.51
C ASP A 276 6.18 13.19 -10.43
N GLU A 277 6.22 14.48 -10.66
CA GLU A 277 5.42 15.45 -9.91
C GLU A 277 3.97 15.36 -10.38
N ARG A 278 3.09 14.96 -9.48
CA ARG A 278 1.66 14.76 -9.72
C ARG A 278 0.82 15.54 -8.73
N SER A 279 -0.44 15.72 -9.04
CA SER A 279 -1.34 16.56 -8.25
C SER A 279 -2.60 15.82 -7.78
N TYR A 280 -3.20 16.36 -6.73
CA TYR A 280 -4.49 15.88 -6.24
C TYR A 280 -5.64 16.16 -7.20
N LEU A 281 -5.53 17.22 -8.03
CA LEU A 281 -6.52 17.47 -9.08
C LEU A 281 -6.46 16.41 -10.18
N GLU A 282 -5.30 15.82 -10.48
CA GLU A 282 -5.22 14.65 -11.37
C GLU A 282 -5.89 13.42 -10.75
N ILE A 283 -5.74 13.19 -9.43
CA ILE A 283 -6.48 12.13 -8.71
C ILE A 283 -7.99 12.41 -8.78
N ALA A 284 -8.42 13.65 -8.59
CA ALA A 284 -9.82 14.03 -8.72
C ALA A 284 -10.37 13.76 -10.13
N GLU A 285 -9.56 13.95 -11.17
CA GLU A 285 -9.95 13.61 -12.54
C GLU A 285 -10.08 12.09 -12.76
N VAL A 286 -9.17 11.29 -12.18
CA VAL A 286 -9.31 9.82 -12.17
C VAL A 286 -10.63 9.42 -11.51
N ILE A 287 -10.98 10.02 -10.36
CA ILE A 287 -12.24 9.76 -9.67
C ILE A 287 -13.44 10.09 -10.57
N ARG A 288 -13.45 11.25 -11.24
CA ARG A 288 -14.55 11.64 -12.15
C ARG A 288 -14.76 10.62 -13.27
N ARG A 289 -13.69 10.06 -13.80
CA ARG A 289 -13.74 9.13 -14.94
C ARG A 289 -14.08 7.69 -14.56
N HIS A 290 -13.61 7.26 -13.41
CA HIS A 290 -13.59 5.83 -13.08
C HIS A 290 -14.41 5.45 -11.85
N ALA A 291 -14.78 6.41 -10.99
CA ALA A 291 -15.47 6.07 -9.76
C ALA A 291 -16.94 5.68 -10.00
N LEU A 292 -17.44 4.76 -9.18
CA LEU A 292 -18.86 4.38 -9.15
C LEU A 292 -19.74 5.53 -8.63
N ASP A 293 -19.25 6.27 -7.63
CA ASP A 293 -19.88 7.49 -7.09
C ASP A 293 -18.82 8.60 -7.04
N PRO A 294 -18.65 9.33 -8.16
CA PRO A 294 -17.61 10.34 -8.24
C PRO A 294 -17.77 11.48 -7.22
N ILE A 295 -19.02 11.87 -6.92
CA ILE A 295 -19.27 12.99 -5.99
C ILE A 295 -18.84 12.60 -4.57
N ALA A 296 -19.27 11.45 -4.10
CA ALA A 296 -18.90 10.97 -2.77
C ALA A 296 -17.38 10.79 -2.63
N ASP A 297 -16.72 10.19 -3.63
CA ASP A 297 -15.28 9.95 -3.60
C ASP A 297 -14.46 11.27 -3.69
N LEU A 298 -14.90 12.25 -4.49
CA LEU A 298 -14.27 13.58 -4.54
C LEU A 298 -14.35 14.30 -3.20
N GLN A 299 -15.52 14.29 -2.56
CA GLN A 299 -15.72 14.91 -1.24
C GLN A 299 -14.89 14.19 -0.16
N GLN A 300 -14.79 12.86 -0.23
CA GLN A 300 -13.90 12.08 0.64
C GLN A 300 -12.42 12.44 0.40
N LEU A 301 -11.99 12.59 -0.84
CA LEU A 301 -10.61 13.01 -1.13
C LEU A 301 -10.34 14.40 -0.53
N TRP A 302 -11.19 15.38 -0.77
CA TRP A 302 -11.02 16.73 -0.24
C TRP A 302 -10.96 16.77 1.29
N ARG A 303 -11.82 15.98 1.96
CA ARG A 303 -11.83 15.83 3.42
C ARG A 303 -10.51 15.26 3.94
N ARG A 304 -9.91 14.30 3.22
CA ARG A 304 -8.57 13.76 3.54
C ARG A 304 -7.47 14.80 3.42
N LEU A 305 -7.52 15.64 2.37
CA LEU A 305 -6.51 16.69 2.18
C LEU A 305 -6.52 17.71 3.33
N ILE A 306 -7.71 18.16 3.74
CA ILE A 306 -7.85 19.02 4.93
C ILE A 306 -7.30 18.33 6.17
N PHE A 307 -7.67 17.06 6.38
CA PHE A 307 -7.24 16.30 7.54
C PHE A 307 -5.71 16.12 7.57
N ASN A 308 -5.10 15.71 6.46
CA ASN A 308 -3.65 15.53 6.34
C ASN A 308 -2.89 16.83 6.65
N LEU A 309 -3.38 17.95 6.14
CA LEU A 309 -2.81 19.27 6.45
C LEU A 309 -2.89 19.57 7.96
N LEU A 310 -4.07 19.38 8.58
CA LEU A 310 -4.29 19.75 9.99
C LEU A 310 -3.55 18.86 11.00
N ILE A 311 -3.17 17.64 10.62
CA ILE A 311 -2.35 16.75 11.45
C ILE A 311 -0.88 16.69 11.01
N THR A 312 -0.49 17.55 10.06
CA THR A 312 0.87 17.57 9.50
C THR A 312 1.30 16.20 8.95
N ASN A 313 0.41 15.52 8.20
CA ASN A 313 0.77 14.31 7.46
C ASN A 313 1.45 14.70 6.14
N VAL A 314 2.76 14.83 6.17
CA VAL A 314 3.59 15.30 5.03
C VAL A 314 4.14 14.17 4.16
N ASP A 315 3.87 12.91 4.50
CA ASP A 315 4.30 11.76 3.69
C ASP A 315 3.15 11.16 2.86
N ASP A 316 2.17 11.99 2.53
CA ASP A 316 1.02 11.59 1.71
C ASP A 316 1.42 11.57 0.22
N HIS A 317 1.79 10.38 -0.27
CA HIS A 317 2.19 10.15 -1.65
C HIS A 317 1.15 9.32 -2.42
N LEU A 318 1.30 9.21 -3.75
CA LEU A 318 0.32 8.55 -4.63
C LEU A 318 0.00 7.10 -4.26
N GLN A 319 0.95 6.37 -3.66
CA GLN A 319 0.72 4.99 -3.21
C GLN A 319 -0.13 4.91 -1.92
N ASN A 320 -0.33 6.03 -1.19
CA ASN A 320 -1.20 6.11 -0.02
C ASN A 320 -2.67 6.37 -0.38
N HIS A 321 -2.95 6.60 -1.66
CA HIS A 321 -4.30 6.65 -2.21
C HIS A 321 -4.55 5.41 -3.05
N GLY A 322 -5.57 4.64 -2.70
CA GLY A 322 -5.93 3.42 -3.38
C GLY A 322 -7.33 3.46 -3.98
N PHE A 323 -7.54 2.60 -4.95
CA PHE A 323 -8.84 2.37 -5.59
C PHE A 323 -9.17 0.90 -5.52
N LEU A 324 -10.39 0.60 -5.12
CA LEU A 324 -10.95 -0.75 -5.07
C LEU A 324 -11.95 -0.92 -6.21
N HIS A 325 -11.85 -2.03 -6.94
CA HIS A 325 -12.84 -2.37 -7.95
C HIS A 325 -14.22 -2.57 -7.30
N ALA A 326 -15.23 -1.93 -7.85
CA ALA A 326 -16.61 -2.03 -7.37
C ALA A 326 -17.42 -2.99 -8.25
N THR A 327 -17.79 -2.56 -9.44
CA THR A 327 -18.57 -3.34 -10.39
C THR A 327 -18.44 -2.76 -11.81
N ASN A 328 -18.59 -3.58 -12.84
CA ASN A 328 -18.65 -3.15 -14.24
C ASN A 328 -17.48 -2.22 -14.67
N GLY A 329 -16.28 -2.51 -14.20
CA GLY A 329 -15.09 -1.69 -14.50
C GLY A 329 -15.03 -0.35 -13.75
N HIS A 330 -15.99 -0.05 -12.86
CA HIS A 330 -15.94 1.10 -11.98
C HIS A 330 -15.16 0.79 -10.70
N TRP A 331 -14.55 1.84 -10.18
CA TRP A 331 -13.72 1.80 -8.98
C TRP A 331 -14.35 2.67 -7.87
N ARG A 332 -13.82 2.63 -6.70
CA ARG A 332 -14.12 3.55 -5.59
C ARG A 332 -12.86 3.87 -4.84
N LEU A 333 -12.78 5.05 -4.30
CA LEU A 333 -11.68 5.43 -3.43
C LEU A 333 -11.60 4.49 -2.23
N SER A 334 -10.43 3.89 -1.98
CA SER A 334 -10.26 2.97 -0.86
C SER A 334 -10.45 3.68 0.49
N PRO A 335 -10.69 2.98 1.59
CA PRO A 335 -10.47 3.57 2.91
C PRO A 335 -9.08 4.20 3.00
N ALA A 336 -8.96 5.31 3.73
CA ALA A 336 -7.68 5.95 3.98
C ALA A 336 -6.80 5.09 4.90
N PHE A 337 -5.51 5.05 4.64
CA PHE A 337 -4.52 4.23 5.35
C PHE A 337 -3.17 4.93 5.34
N ASP A 338 -2.25 4.46 6.19
CA ASP A 338 -0.87 4.97 6.29
C ASP A 338 -0.81 6.49 6.54
N ILE A 339 -1.67 6.95 7.44
CA ILE A 339 -1.76 8.34 7.86
C ILE A 339 -0.94 8.53 9.14
N ASN A 340 0.05 9.41 9.12
CA ASN A 340 0.95 9.62 10.23
C ASN A 340 1.13 11.11 10.54
N PRO A 341 1.08 11.55 11.82
CA PRO A 341 1.41 12.91 12.21
C PRO A 341 2.94 13.10 12.30
N PHE A 342 3.43 14.18 11.71
CA PHE A 342 4.86 14.55 11.70
C PHE A 342 5.10 15.87 12.46
N PRO A 343 5.24 15.84 13.79
CA PRO A 343 5.39 17.03 14.61
C PRO A 343 6.65 17.86 14.34
N ASP A 344 7.66 17.25 13.74
CA ASP A 344 8.98 17.82 13.48
C ASP A 344 9.13 18.32 12.03
N LYS A 345 8.03 18.42 11.28
CA LYS A 345 8.02 18.81 9.88
C LYS A 345 7.19 20.06 9.66
N ASP A 346 7.56 20.84 8.65
CA ASP A 346 6.72 21.91 8.14
C ASP A 346 5.51 21.33 7.43
N ARG A 347 4.39 22.04 7.48
CA ARG A 347 3.13 21.67 6.83
C ARG A 347 3.22 21.91 5.34
N GLU A 348 3.65 20.91 4.61
CA GLU A 348 3.74 20.93 3.17
C GLU A 348 3.38 19.54 2.65
N SER A 349 2.41 19.45 1.74
CA SER A 349 2.03 18.16 1.15
C SER A 349 3.10 17.68 0.17
N LYS A 350 3.33 16.36 0.12
CA LYS A 350 4.27 15.75 -0.83
C LYS A 350 3.72 15.75 -2.26
N VAL A 351 2.41 15.54 -2.42
CA VAL A 351 1.69 15.67 -3.69
C VAL A 351 1.19 17.09 -3.82
N TRP A 352 1.30 17.69 -4.97
CA TRP A 352 0.85 19.06 -5.22
C TRP A 352 -0.68 19.14 -5.25
N LEU A 353 -1.25 20.30 -4.90
CA LEU A 353 -2.68 20.51 -5.09
C LEU A 353 -3.01 20.51 -6.58
N SER A 354 -2.29 21.35 -7.33
CA SER A 354 -2.27 21.41 -8.79
C SER A 354 -0.89 21.86 -9.27
N GLU A 355 -0.62 21.79 -10.56
CA GLU A 355 0.61 22.31 -11.16
C GLU A 355 0.79 23.81 -10.90
N GLU A 356 -0.33 24.57 -10.87
CA GLU A 356 -0.32 26.03 -10.63
C GLU A 356 -0.12 26.36 -9.14
N ASP A 357 -0.74 25.59 -8.24
CA ASP A 357 -0.79 25.90 -6.81
C ASP A 357 0.44 25.36 -6.05
N GLY A 358 1.08 24.31 -6.56
CA GLY A 358 2.16 23.61 -5.86
C GLY A 358 1.67 22.80 -4.64
N PRO A 359 2.57 22.53 -3.66
CA PRO A 359 2.23 21.80 -2.44
C PRO A 359 1.18 22.52 -1.58
N ILE A 360 0.35 21.74 -0.87
CA ILE A 360 -0.64 22.31 0.05
C ILE A 360 0.07 22.72 1.33
N THR A 361 -0.02 24.02 1.66
CA THR A 361 0.59 24.59 2.88
C THR A 361 -0.41 25.19 3.84
N ASN A 362 -1.65 25.47 3.38
CA ASN A 362 -2.69 26.06 4.21
C ASN A 362 -4.10 25.74 3.69
N THR A 363 -5.10 25.92 4.57
CA THR A 363 -6.50 25.60 4.26
C THR A 363 -7.13 26.51 3.19
N ARG A 364 -6.62 27.74 2.98
CA ARG A 364 -7.15 28.66 1.97
C ARG A 364 -6.96 28.12 0.56
N MET A 365 -5.84 27.46 0.29
CA MET A 365 -5.59 26.79 -1.00
C MET A 365 -6.68 25.76 -1.31
N LEU A 366 -7.01 24.90 -0.34
CA LEU A 366 -8.05 23.89 -0.48
C LEU A 366 -9.44 24.52 -0.65
N LEU A 367 -9.78 25.56 0.12
CA LEU A 367 -11.05 26.27 -0.02
C LEU A 367 -11.18 26.91 -1.41
N ALA A 368 -10.11 27.48 -1.95
CA ALA A 368 -10.11 28.08 -3.29
C ALA A 368 -10.43 27.07 -4.40
N ARG A 369 -10.03 25.81 -4.23
CA ARG A 369 -10.22 24.71 -5.20
C ARG A 369 -11.38 23.75 -4.82
N CYS A 370 -12.26 24.12 -3.88
CA CYS A 370 -13.31 23.21 -3.38
C CYS A 370 -14.27 22.70 -4.48
N ARG A 371 -14.52 23.51 -5.52
CA ARG A 371 -15.39 23.13 -6.65
C ARG A 371 -14.84 21.97 -7.46
N GLU A 372 -13.52 21.82 -7.52
CA GLU A 372 -12.85 20.69 -8.17
C GLU A 372 -13.13 19.36 -7.45
N PHE A 373 -13.58 19.43 -6.20
CA PHE A 373 -13.97 18.27 -5.39
C PHE A 373 -15.49 18.18 -5.17
N ALA A 374 -16.26 18.74 -6.10
CA ALA A 374 -17.73 18.76 -6.07
C ALA A 374 -18.33 19.39 -4.78
N LEU A 375 -17.69 20.43 -4.25
CA LEU A 375 -18.16 21.18 -3.08
C LEU A 375 -18.50 22.62 -3.43
N THR A 376 -19.59 23.16 -2.84
CA THR A 376 -19.80 24.59 -2.80
C THR A 376 -18.91 25.22 -1.73
N PRO A 377 -18.59 26.53 -1.79
CA PRO A 377 -17.79 27.19 -0.75
C PRO A 377 -18.38 27.02 0.65
N GLU A 378 -19.71 27.06 0.79
CA GLU A 378 -20.42 26.90 2.06
C GLU A 378 -20.24 25.48 2.61
N ASN A 379 -20.39 24.45 1.75
CA ASN A 379 -20.19 23.05 2.14
C ASN A 379 -18.72 22.77 2.45
N ALA A 380 -17.79 23.36 1.70
CA ALA A 380 -16.36 23.24 1.95
C ALA A 380 -15.99 23.81 3.33
N GLN A 381 -16.52 25.00 3.67
CA GLN A 381 -16.31 25.61 4.98
C GLN A 381 -16.87 24.72 6.10
N LYS A 382 -18.09 24.18 5.92
CA LYS A 382 -18.70 23.26 6.89
C LYS A 382 -17.84 22.03 7.11
N VAL A 383 -17.33 21.40 6.04
CA VAL A 383 -16.46 20.23 6.15
C VAL A 383 -15.14 20.59 6.84
N LEU A 384 -14.55 21.76 6.54
CA LEU A 384 -13.36 22.23 7.24
C LEU A 384 -13.59 22.36 8.74
N ASP A 385 -14.73 22.93 9.16
CA ASP A 385 -15.07 23.15 10.57
C ASP A 385 -15.32 21.80 11.29
N GLU A 386 -15.94 20.84 10.61
CA GLU A 386 -16.11 19.47 11.12
C GLU A 386 -14.75 18.80 11.36
N VAL A 387 -13.83 18.87 10.38
CA VAL A 387 -12.49 18.28 10.50
C VAL A 387 -11.66 18.97 11.58
N ARG A 388 -11.70 20.31 11.67
CA ARG A 388 -11.05 21.07 12.75
C ARG A 388 -11.55 20.64 14.12
N THR A 389 -12.85 20.49 14.27
CA THR A 389 -13.45 20.03 15.53
C THR A 389 -12.95 18.63 15.93
N ALA A 390 -12.92 17.72 14.97
CA ALA A 390 -12.41 16.38 15.23
C ALA A 390 -10.91 16.38 15.62
N VAL A 391 -10.09 17.16 14.91
CA VAL A 391 -8.65 17.29 15.19
C VAL A 391 -8.39 17.97 16.51
N ALA A 392 -9.16 18.99 16.90
CA ALA A 392 -9.01 19.69 18.18
C ALA A 392 -9.14 18.72 19.39
N GLY A 393 -9.92 17.64 19.25
CA GLY A 393 -10.08 16.60 20.26
C GLY A 393 -8.94 15.57 20.35
N TRP A 394 -7.82 15.80 19.68
CA TRP A 394 -6.77 14.80 19.53
C TRP A 394 -6.19 14.27 20.84
N ARG A 395 -6.07 15.10 21.88
CA ARG A 395 -5.53 14.67 23.20
C ARG A 395 -6.44 13.65 23.89
N GLU A 396 -7.75 13.85 23.81
CA GLU A 396 -8.73 12.90 24.32
C GLU A 396 -8.63 11.55 23.62
N VAL A 397 -8.59 11.56 22.27
CA VAL A 397 -8.44 10.35 21.47
C VAL A 397 -7.12 9.65 21.76
N ALA A 398 -6.03 10.41 21.87
CA ALA A 398 -4.70 9.89 22.13
C ALA A 398 -4.61 9.13 23.47
N MET A 399 -5.28 9.63 24.52
CA MET A 399 -5.31 8.99 25.85
C MET A 399 -6.40 7.93 25.98
N SER A 400 -7.27 7.77 24.99
CA SER A 400 -8.32 6.73 25.04
C SER A 400 -7.72 5.32 25.13
N PRO A 401 -8.47 4.33 25.65
CA PRO A 401 -8.02 2.94 25.70
C PRO A 401 -7.68 2.35 24.33
N GLU A 402 -8.25 2.89 23.25
CA GLU A 402 -8.02 2.42 21.87
C GLU A 402 -6.62 2.80 21.36
N VAL A 403 -6.04 3.92 21.81
CA VAL A 403 -4.71 4.42 21.41
C VAL A 403 -3.70 4.24 22.54
N GLY A 404 -4.04 4.67 23.75
CA GLY A 404 -3.27 4.44 24.99
C GLY A 404 -1.96 5.23 25.05
N LEU A 405 -1.87 6.44 24.46
CA LEU A 405 -0.74 7.33 24.69
C LEU A 405 -0.74 7.87 26.12
N THR A 406 0.42 7.87 26.74
CA THR A 406 0.61 8.47 28.06
C THR A 406 0.73 9.99 27.96
N GLN A 407 0.49 10.71 29.06
CA GLN A 407 0.67 12.16 29.15
C GLN A 407 2.09 12.62 28.74
N LYS A 408 3.11 11.79 28.97
CA LYS A 408 4.48 12.06 28.55
C LYS A 408 4.64 11.94 27.04
N GLU A 409 4.04 10.93 26.43
CA GLU A 409 4.11 10.68 24.99
C GLU A 409 3.36 11.73 24.16
N LEU A 410 2.29 12.35 24.71
CA LEU A 410 1.53 13.41 24.03
C LEU A 410 2.44 14.56 23.58
N ARG A 411 3.43 14.94 24.38
CA ARG A 411 4.37 16.02 24.03
C ARG A 411 5.10 15.79 22.72
N GLY A 412 5.36 14.52 22.39
CA GLY A 412 6.01 14.13 21.14
C GLY A 412 5.12 14.30 19.90
N PHE A 413 3.84 14.68 20.07
CA PHE A 413 2.89 14.88 18.96
C PHE A 413 2.35 16.30 18.88
N GLU A 414 2.58 17.15 19.87
CA GLU A 414 1.96 18.49 19.95
C GLU A 414 2.22 19.34 18.71
N GLY A 415 3.44 19.30 18.15
CA GLY A 415 3.79 20.06 16.95
C GLY A 415 2.97 19.69 15.70
N ALA A 416 2.43 18.46 15.65
CA ALA A 416 1.61 18.03 14.51
C ALA A 416 0.18 18.60 14.53
N PHE A 417 -0.35 18.97 15.70
CA PHE A 417 -1.75 19.35 15.92
C PHE A 417 -1.91 20.84 16.30
N VAL A 418 -1.04 21.69 15.80
CA VAL A 418 -1.15 23.14 16.04
C VAL A 418 -2.36 23.70 15.30
N ALA A 419 -3.20 24.48 15.99
CA ALA A 419 -4.34 25.17 15.36
C ALA A 419 -3.83 26.18 14.32
N GLU A 420 -4.47 26.20 13.12
CA GLU A 420 -4.34 27.29 12.15
C GLU A 420 -5.21 28.48 12.54
#